data_389730c5298cf40a339f962833094b1f
#
_entry.id   389730c5298cf40a339f962833094b1f
#
_cell.length_a   1.000
_cell.length_b   1.000
_cell.length_c   1.000
_cell.angle_alpha   90.00
_cell.angle_beta   90.00
_cell.angle_gamma   90.00
#
_symmetry.space_group_name_H-M   'P 1'
#
loop_
_entity.id
_entity.type
_entity.pdbx_description
1 polymer ?
#
loop_
_entity_poly.entity_id
_entity_poly.type
_entity_poly.pdbx_seq_one_letter_code
_entity_poly.pdbx_strand_id
1 'polypeptide(L)'
;MKKIISVVSLVLVFAIAFGSMTICSAQASVPELKVYEVVNLDGVNIEYGIYGDLDAEPLLLLPPNGGDMHSFDGSILPEMAKHFKVICVSPRATGKSDWVEGGMTFEAMADDLANLLDYLNIEKTRIFGFSDGGNLGVVFTLAHQERVESLVIMGSNINTWGTNTFDQIQITYQYIILCIEAWLYDDIEYARRRDIKGMMVGQPSLTFEDISAIKVPVFNIYGEHDMIQRWHSKKITRSIEGAQELMIIGGGHSSCFDQTETVINPALLKFYGVV
;
A
#
# COMPACT_ATOMS: atom_id res chain seq x y z
N MET A 1 -25.01 41.44 0.73
CA MET A 1 -23.91 41.75 -0.22
C MET A 1 -22.84 40.69 -0.01
N LYS A 2 -22.86 39.67 -0.87
CA LYS A 2 -21.89 38.58 -0.83
C LYS A 2 -20.58 39.06 -1.41
N LYS A 3 -19.50 39.11 -0.62
CA LYS A 3 -18.16 39.34 -1.13
C LYS A 3 -17.62 37.98 -1.60
N ILE A 4 -17.58 37.81 -2.91
CA ILE A 4 -16.88 36.74 -3.58
C ILE A 4 -15.39 37.09 -3.50
N ILE A 5 -14.63 36.39 -2.65
CA ILE A 5 -13.19 36.42 -2.69
C ILE A 5 -12.77 35.33 -3.67
N SER A 6 -12.48 35.75 -4.90
CA SER A 6 -11.84 34.86 -5.89
C SER A 6 -10.38 34.72 -5.50
N VAL A 7 -10.02 33.58 -4.92
CA VAL A 7 -8.61 33.18 -4.78
C VAL A 7 -8.19 32.60 -6.13
N VAL A 8 -7.52 33.44 -6.92
CA VAL A 8 -6.90 33.01 -8.15
C VAL A 8 -5.68 32.17 -7.76
N SER A 9 -5.84 30.86 -7.86
CA SER A 9 -4.72 29.92 -7.76
C SER A 9 -3.80 30.11 -8.96
N LEU A 10 -2.69 30.80 -8.77
CA LEU A 10 -1.61 30.86 -9.76
C LEU A 10 -0.85 29.53 -9.76
N VAL A 11 -1.39 28.52 -10.45
CA VAL A 11 -0.66 27.28 -10.73
C VAL A 11 0.21 27.56 -11.97
N LEU A 12 1.50 27.77 -11.74
CA LEU A 12 2.48 27.75 -12.83
C LEU A 12 2.63 26.29 -13.30
N VAL A 13 1.91 25.95 -14.37
CA VAL A 13 2.10 24.67 -15.07
C VAL A 13 3.34 24.83 -15.95
N PHE A 14 4.47 24.29 -15.50
CA PHE A 14 5.58 23.98 -16.40
C PHE A 14 5.25 22.71 -17.15
N ALA A 15 4.67 22.84 -18.35
CA ALA A 15 4.54 21.73 -19.29
C ALA A 15 5.91 21.51 -19.94
N ILE A 16 6.68 20.56 -19.40
CA ILE A 16 7.82 20.01 -20.12
C ILE A 16 7.28 18.92 -21.04
N ALA A 17 7.23 19.22 -22.32
CA ALA A 17 6.91 18.24 -23.37
C ALA A 17 8.09 17.27 -23.51
N PHE A 18 8.05 16.15 -22.79
CA PHE A 18 8.86 14.99 -23.12
C PHE A 18 8.11 14.17 -24.17
N GLY A 19 8.71 14.05 -25.33
CA GLY A 19 8.24 13.15 -26.39
C GLY A 19 8.24 11.72 -25.86
N SER A 20 7.06 11.19 -25.57
CA SER A 20 6.85 9.81 -25.17
C SER A 20 7.08 8.92 -26.39
N MET A 21 8.23 8.26 -26.46
CA MET A 21 8.34 7.02 -27.22
C MET A 21 7.48 5.99 -26.50
N THR A 22 6.28 5.75 -27.03
CA THR A 22 5.40 4.68 -26.54
C THR A 22 6.04 3.35 -26.97
N ILE A 23 6.84 2.75 -26.09
CA ILE A 23 7.11 1.33 -26.18
C ILE A 23 5.81 0.67 -25.77
N CYS A 24 5.09 0.12 -26.74
CA CYS A 24 3.92 -0.70 -26.49
C CYS A 24 4.41 -2.02 -25.90
N SER A 25 4.66 -2.06 -24.60
CA SER A 25 4.70 -3.32 -23.87
C SER A 25 3.27 -3.83 -23.82
N ALA A 26 3.03 -5.06 -24.25
CA ALA A 26 1.74 -5.72 -24.07
C ALA A 26 1.46 -5.75 -22.57
N GLN A 27 0.58 -4.87 -22.11
CA GLN A 27 0.17 -4.85 -20.71
C GLN A 27 -0.51 -6.18 -20.43
N ALA A 28 -0.03 -6.93 -19.44
CA ALA A 28 -0.64 -8.19 -19.06
C ALA A 28 -2.13 -7.96 -18.79
N SER A 29 -2.98 -8.83 -19.34
CA SER A 29 -4.43 -8.71 -19.12
C SER A 29 -4.74 -8.96 -17.66
N VAL A 30 -5.61 -8.12 -17.07
CA VAL A 30 -6.12 -8.35 -15.71
C VAL A 30 -6.79 -9.73 -15.65
N PRO A 31 -6.44 -10.59 -14.68
CA PRO A 31 -7.05 -11.91 -14.56
C PRO A 31 -8.54 -11.81 -14.24
N GLU A 32 -9.26 -12.88 -14.50
CA GLU A 32 -10.69 -12.94 -14.20
C GLU A 32 -10.94 -12.82 -12.69
N LEU A 33 -11.81 -11.89 -12.32
CA LEU A 33 -12.30 -11.71 -10.96
C LEU A 33 -13.23 -12.88 -10.61
N LYS A 34 -12.86 -13.71 -9.63
CA LYS A 34 -13.61 -14.89 -9.21
C LYS A 34 -14.64 -14.60 -8.14
N VAL A 35 -14.30 -13.71 -7.20
CA VAL A 35 -15.19 -13.26 -6.12
C VAL A 35 -15.06 -11.75 -6.01
N TYR A 36 -16.18 -11.07 -5.85
CA TYR A 36 -16.24 -9.65 -5.52
C TYR A 36 -17.32 -9.46 -4.47
N GLU A 37 -16.97 -8.78 -3.38
CA GLU A 37 -17.91 -8.52 -2.30
C GLU A 37 -17.55 -7.25 -1.54
N VAL A 38 -18.57 -6.65 -0.92
CA VAL A 38 -18.45 -5.65 0.13
C VAL A 38 -19.08 -6.26 1.37
N VAL A 39 -18.25 -6.70 2.31
CA VAL A 39 -18.69 -7.45 3.50
C VAL A 39 -18.69 -6.57 4.73
N ASN A 40 -19.68 -6.70 5.60
CA ASN A 40 -19.69 -6.03 6.90
C ASN A 40 -18.87 -6.83 7.92
N LEU A 41 -17.77 -6.24 8.40
CA LEU A 41 -16.88 -6.80 9.39
C LEU A 41 -16.94 -5.91 10.65
N ASP A 42 -17.58 -6.39 11.69
CA ASP A 42 -17.76 -5.67 12.98
C ASP A 42 -18.25 -4.21 12.82
N GLY A 43 -19.18 -4.00 11.87
CA GLY A 43 -19.80 -2.69 11.65
C GLY A 43 -19.10 -1.81 10.62
N VAL A 44 -18.00 -2.27 10.00
CA VAL A 44 -17.30 -1.60 8.91
C VAL A 44 -17.44 -2.43 7.62
N ASN A 45 -17.91 -1.82 6.55
CA ASN A 45 -17.96 -2.47 5.25
C ASN A 45 -16.58 -2.42 4.59
N ILE A 46 -16.06 -3.59 4.19
CA ILE A 46 -14.78 -3.74 3.51
C ILE A 46 -15.01 -4.37 2.14
N GLU A 47 -14.49 -3.71 1.11
CA GLU A 47 -14.50 -4.19 -0.27
C GLU A 47 -13.28 -5.07 -0.54
N TYR A 48 -13.50 -6.23 -1.17
CA TYR A 48 -12.41 -7.08 -1.64
C TYR A 48 -12.79 -7.83 -2.93
N GLY A 49 -11.75 -8.30 -3.61
CA GLY A 49 -11.86 -9.20 -4.75
C GLY A 49 -10.88 -10.36 -4.65
N ILE A 50 -11.25 -11.53 -5.18
CA ILE A 50 -10.38 -12.70 -5.24
C ILE A 50 -10.14 -13.08 -6.70
N TYR A 51 -8.87 -13.32 -7.02
CA TYR A 51 -8.39 -13.72 -8.33
C TYR A 51 -7.57 -15.02 -8.23
N GLY A 52 -7.39 -15.69 -9.36
CA GLY A 52 -6.63 -16.93 -9.43
C GLY A 52 -7.44 -18.17 -9.03
N ASP A 53 -6.73 -19.23 -8.66
CA ASP A 53 -7.36 -20.49 -8.22
C ASP A 53 -7.82 -20.34 -6.75
N LEU A 54 -9.09 -20.61 -6.49
CA LEU A 54 -9.68 -20.45 -5.15
C LEU A 54 -9.16 -21.49 -4.14
N ASP A 55 -8.59 -22.59 -4.62
CA ASP A 55 -8.02 -23.67 -3.79
C ASP A 55 -6.50 -23.50 -3.59
N ALA A 56 -5.86 -22.51 -4.26
CA ALA A 56 -4.45 -22.23 -4.09
C ALA A 56 -4.15 -21.52 -2.77
N GLU A 57 -2.87 -21.49 -2.38
CA GLU A 57 -2.39 -20.79 -1.20
C GLU A 57 -2.72 -19.28 -1.25
N PRO A 58 -3.17 -18.67 -0.14
CA PRO A 58 -3.60 -17.28 -0.15
C PRO A 58 -2.43 -16.30 -0.19
N LEU A 59 -2.61 -15.24 -0.97
CA LEU A 59 -1.74 -14.06 -1.04
C LEU A 59 -2.60 -12.81 -0.94
N LEU A 60 -2.39 -12.00 0.11
CA LEU A 60 -3.06 -10.73 0.33
C LEU A 60 -2.25 -9.60 -0.27
N LEU A 61 -2.87 -8.79 -1.14
CA LEU A 61 -2.28 -7.59 -1.73
C LEU A 61 -2.81 -6.33 -1.03
N LEU A 62 -1.92 -5.55 -0.44
CA LEU A 62 -2.22 -4.31 0.29
C LEU A 62 -1.78 -3.09 -0.52
N PRO A 63 -2.73 -2.23 -0.94
CA PRO A 63 -2.46 -1.10 -1.82
C PRO A 63 -1.78 0.07 -1.10
N PRO A 64 -1.19 1.03 -1.85
CA PRO A 64 -0.61 2.25 -1.29
C PRO A 64 -1.67 3.19 -0.72
N ASN A 65 -1.24 4.31 -0.13
CA ASN A 65 -2.12 5.36 0.40
C ASN A 65 -3.18 5.79 -0.63
N GLY A 66 -4.46 5.67 -0.25
CA GLY A 66 -5.59 5.99 -1.10
C GLY A 66 -5.85 5.02 -2.26
N GLY A 67 -5.08 3.95 -2.38
CA GLY A 67 -5.30 2.88 -3.34
C GLY A 67 -6.42 1.93 -2.91
N ASP A 68 -6.93 1.18 -3.86
CA ASP A 68 -8.01 0.20 -3.69
C ASP A 68 -7.62 -1.18 -4.25
N MET A 69 -8.56 -2.11 -4.30
CA MET A 69 -8.35 -3.47 -4.78
C MET A 69 -7.81 -3.57 -6.22
N HIS A 70 -7.90 -2.51 -7.01
CA HIS A 70 -7.42 -2.45 -8.40
C HIS A 70 -5.99 -1.91 -8.55
N SER A 71 -5.35 -1.54 -7.46
CA SER A 71 -4.02 -0.90 -7.49
C SER A 71 -2.92 -1.75 -8.15
N PHE A 72 -3.11 -3.06 -8.24
CA PHE A 72 -2.11 -3.98 -8.80
C PHE A 72 -2.53 -4.64 -10.13
N ASP A 73 -3.65 -4.22 -10.73
CA ASP A 73 -4.24 -4.82 -11.93
C ASP A 73 -3.26 -4.92 -13.10
N GLY A 74 -2.45 -3.89 -13.31
CA GLY A 74 -1.45 -3.82 -14.39
C GLY A 74 -0.02 -4.19 -13.98
N SER A 75 0.19 -4.76 -12.78
CA SER A 75 1.54 -5.00 -12.25
C SER A 75 1.69 -6.39 -11.62
N ILE A 76 1.55 -6.50 -10.31
CA ILE A 76 1.79 -7.74 -9.54
C ILE A 76 0.68 -8.78 -9.75
N LEU A 77 -0.57 -8.35 -9.81
CA LEU A 77 -1.73 -9.23 -9.81
C LEU A 77 -1.72 -10.26 -10.95
N PRO A 78 -1.46 -9.90 -12.24
CA PRO A 78 -1.56 -10.86 -13.33
C PRO A 78 -0.62 -12.07 -13.19
N GLU A 79 0.57 -11.87 -12.65
CA GLU A 79 1.51 -12.97 -12.44
C GLU A 79 1.17 -13.77 -11.19
N MET A 80 0.90 -13.11 -10.07
CA MET A 80 0.60 -13.80 -8.81
C MET A 80 -0.67 -14.64 -8.88
N ALA A 81 -1.68 -14.21 -9.62
CA ALA A 81 -2.93 -14.96 -9.81
C ALA A 81 -2.77 -16.28 -10.58
N LYS A 82 -1.62 -16.52 -11.23
CA LYS A 82 -1.31 -17.82 -11.83
C LYS A 82 -0.91 -18.88 -10.81
N HIS A 83 -0.50 -18.45 -9.61
CA HIS A 83 0.12 -19.31 -8.60
C HIS A 83 -0.60 -19.29 -7.26
N PHE A 84 -1.39 -18.25 -6.97
CA PHE A 84 -2.01 -18.03 -5.68
C PHE A 84 -3.50 -17.69 -5.80
N LYS A 85 -4.23 -17.95 -4.72
CA LYS A 85 -5.50 -17.29 -4.45
C LYS A 85 -5.20 -15.87 -3.99
N VAL A 86 -5.26 -14.91 -4.93
CA VAL A 86 -4.90 -13.51 -4.66
C VAL A 86 -6.11 -12.75 -4.15
N ILE A 87 -5.99 -12.19 -2.95
CA ILE A 87 -7.00 -11.38 -2.29
C ILE A 87 -6.55 -9.93 -2.39
N CYS A 88 -7.29 -9.13 -3.17
CA CYS A 88 -7.09 -7.70 -3.28
C CYS A 88 -8.11 -6.98 -2.41
N VAL A 89 -7.68 -6.14 -1.49
CA VAL A 89 -8.55 -5.43 -0.57
C VAL A 89 -8.51 -3.93 -0.84
N SER A 90 -9.67 -3.27 -0.69
CA SER A 90 -9.75 -1.83 -0.54
C SER A 90 -9.75 -1.52 0.97
N PRO A 91 -8.68 -0.98 1.54
CA PRO A 91 -8.66 -0.58 2.95
C PRO A 91 -9.74 0.46 3.27
N ARG A 92 -10.00 0.72 4.55
CA ARG A 92 -10.94 1.79 4.99
C ARG A 92 -10.76 3.05 4.17
N ALA A 93 -11.87 3.71 3.87
CA ALA A 93 -11.96 4.95 3.11
C ALA A 93 -11.53 4.86 1.62
N THR A 94 -11.26 3.67 1.08
CA THR A 94 -10.92 3.50 -0.34
C THR A 94 -11.90 2.55 -1.04
N GLY A 95 -11.98 2.61 -2.37
CA GLY A 95 -12.95 1.83 -3.12
C GLY A 95 -14.38 2.02 -2.60
N LYS A 96 -15.04 0.91 -2.26
CA LYS A 96 -16.36 0.91 -1.62
C LYS A 96 -16.31 0.59 -0.12
N SER A 97 -15.12 0.55 0.46
CA SER A 97 -14.96 0.39 1.91
C SER A 97 -15.37 1.66 2.65
N ASP A 98 -15.96 1.48 3.82
CA ASP A 98 -16.43 2.59 4.63
C ASP A 98 -15.29 3.48 5.11
N TRP A 99 -15.56 4.77 5.16
CA TRP A 99 -14.77 5.71 5.94
C TRP A 99 -15.37 5.80 7.35
N VAL A 100 -14.52 5.71 8.37
CA VAL A 100 -14.90 5.83 9.78
C VAL A 100 -14.17 7.03 10.37
N GLU A 101 -14.92 8.02 10.84
CA GLU A 101 -14.36 9.22 11.46
C GLU A 101 -13.49 8.85 12.66
N GLY A 102 -12.25 9.34 12.70
CA GLY A 102 -11.27 9.00 13.76
C GLY A 102 -10.74 7.57 13.72
N GLY A 103 -11.21 6.74 12.78
CA GLY A 103 -10.83 5.33 12.64
C GLY A 103 -9.73 5.06 11.62
N MET A 104 -9.05 6.10 11.10
CA MET A 104 -7.99 5.95 10.12
C MET A 104 -6.63 5.73 10.81
N THR A 105 -6.40 4.50 11.27
CA THR A 105 -5.11 4.05 11.83
C THR A 105 -4.70 2.71 11.20
N PHE A 106 -3.40 2.43 11.16
CA PHE A 106 -2.93 1.12 10.68
C PHE A 106 -3.37 -0.02 11.61
N GLU A 107 -3.51 0.23 12.91
CA GLU A 107 -4.02 -0.75 13.88
C GLU A 107 -5.47 -1.13 13.55
N ALA A 108 -6.35 -0.14 13.34
CA ALA A 108 -7.74 -0.41 12.99
C ALA A 108 -7.87 -1.12 11.62
N MET A 109 -7.01 -0.79 10.66
CA MET A 109 -6.96 -1.50 9.38
C MET A 109 -6.41 -2.92 9.53
N ALA A 110 -5.47 -3.15 10.45
CA ALA A 110 -4.97 -4.49 10.75
C ALA A 110 -6.07 -5.37 11.37
N ASP A 111 -6.91 -4.82 12.24
CA ASP A 111 -8.08 -5.52 12.78
C ASP A 111 -9.09 -5.86 11.66
N ASP A 112 -9.33 -4.95 10.70
CA ASP A 112 -10.17 -5.24 9.53
C ASP A 112 -9.62 -6.41 8.71
N LEU A 113 -8.29 -6.47 8.51
CA LEU A 113 -7.67 -7.58 7.78
C LEU A 113 -7.79 -8.90 8.54
N ALA A 114 -7.65 -8.90 9.87
CA ALA A 114 -7.86 -10.09 10.69
C ALA A 114 -9.31 -10.59 10.55
N ASN A 115 -10.28 -9.69 10.67
CA ASN A 115 -11.70 -10.00 10.50
C ASN A 115 -12.02 -10.49 9.08
N LEU A 116 -11.38 -9.93 8.04
CA LEU A 116 -11.53 -10.38 6.66
C LEU A 116 -10.98 -11.82 6.48
N LEU A 117 -9.81 -12.12 7.03
CA LEU A 117 -9.24 -13.46 6.98
C LEU A 117 -10.12 -14.48 7.72
N ASP A 118 -10.72 -14.10 8.86
CA ASP A 118 -11.66 -14.95 9.60
C ASP A 118 -12.93 -15.19 8.79
N TYR A 119 -13.51 -14.15 8.18
CA TYR A 119 -14.66 -14.27 7.30
C TYR A 119 -14.41 -15.22 6.12
N LEU A 120 -13.19 -15.16 5.54
CA LEU A 120 -12.77 -16.01 4.42
C LEU A 120 -12.32 -17.41 4.85
N ASN A 121 -12.31 -17.72 6.17
CA ASN A 121 -11.77 -18.95 6.75
C ASN A 121 -10.32 -19.22 6.34
N ILE A 122 -9.49 -18.15 6.32
CA ILE A 122 -8.07 -18.23 6.01
C ILE A 122 -7.28 -18.16 7.32
N GLU A 123 -6.62 -19.24 7.68
CA GLU A 123 -5.81 -19.31 8.90
C GLU A 123 -4.53 -18.50 8.76
N LYS A 124 -3.82 -18.65 7.64
CA LYS A 124 -2.56 -17.93 7.34
C LYS A 124 -2.54 -17.43 5.90
N THR A 125 -1.86 -16.33 5.66
CA THR A 125 -1.69 -15.76 4.32
C THR A 125 -0.28 -15.23 4.12
N ARG A 126 0.19 -15.24 2.86
CA ARG A 126 1.31 -14.39 2.42
C ARG A 126 0.80 -12.98 2.24
N ILE A 127 1.66 -11.99 2.48
CA ILE A 127 1.31 -10.58 2.32
C ILE A 127 2.31 -9.93 1.37
N PHE A 128 1.80 -9.17 0.41
CA PHE A 128 2.55 -8.17 -0.35
C PHE A 128 1.91 -6.81 -0.11
N GLY A 129 2.69 -5.85 0.38
CA GLY A 129 2.23 -4.48 0.59
C GLY A 129 3.14 -3.45 -0.07
N PHE A 130 2.55 -2.48 -0.76
CA PHE A 130 3.26 -1.37 -1.36
C PHE A 130 3.01 -0.07 -0.60
N SER A 131 4.07 0.68 -0.27
CA SER A 131 3.98 1.97 0.43
C SER A 131 3.21 1.82 1.75
N ASP A 132 2.11 2.55 1.96
CA ASP A 132 1.25 2.38 3.13
C ASP A 132 0.67 0.97 3.28
N GLY A 133 0.47 0.24 2.18
CA GLY A 133 0.11 -1.17 2.23
C GLY A 133 1.20 -2.04 2.86
N GLY A 134 2.47 -1.71 2.63
CA GLY A 134 3.56 -2.37 3.32
C GLY A 134 3.68 -1.95 4.79
N ASN A 135 3.39 -0.68 5.12
CA ASN A 135 3.28 -0.21 6.49
C ASN A 135 2.18 -0.97 7.24
N LEU A 136 1.00 -1.13 6.61
CA LEU A 136 -0.10 -1.94 7.12
C LEU A 136 0.31 -3.40 7.31
N GLY A 137 1.03 -3.99 6.35
CA GLY A 137 1.56 -5.35 6.45
C GLY A 137 2.50 -5.54 7.64
N VAL A 138 3.35 -4.54 7.96
CA VAL A 138 4.22 -4.56 9.15
C VAL A 138 3.39 -4.50 10.42
N VAL A 139 2.43 -3.57 10.54
CA VAL A 139 1.57 -3.43 11.73
C VAL A 139 0.74 -4.69 11.93
N PHE A 140 0.12 -5.22 10.87
CA PHE A 140 -0.62 -6.48 10.91
C PHE A 140 0.27 -7.65 11.38
N THR A 141 1.48 -7.76 10.85
CA THR A 141 2.41 -8.83 11.23
C THR A 141 2.82 -8.72 12.70
N LEU A 142 3.03 -7.52 13.22
CA LEU A 142 3.35 -7.34 14.64
C LEU A 142 2.20 -7.74 15.56
N ALA A 143 0.96 -7.50 15.15
CA ALA A 143 -0.24 -7.82 15.93
C ALA A 143 -0.66 -9.30 15.81
N HIS A 144 -0.45 -9.93 14.64
CA HIS A 144 -1.02 -11.22 14.25
C HIS A 144 0.01 -12.10 13.52
N GLN A 145 1.20 -12.30 14.08
CA GLN A 145 2.27 -13.07 13.43
C GLN A 145 1.86 -14.51 13.07
N GLU A 146 1.03 -15.13 13.88
CA GLU A 146 0.49 -16.47 13.65
C GLU A 146 -0.36 -16.57 12.38
N ARG A 147 -0.89 -15.43 11.89
CA ARG A 147 -1.71 -15.32 10.67
C ARG A 147 -0.87 -15.06 9.41
N VAL A 148 0.45 -14.87 9.55
CA VAL A 148 1.34 -14.47 8.44
C VAL A 148 2.31 -15.59 8.11
N GLU A 149 2.27 -16.08 6.86
CA GLU A 149 3.24 -17.04 6.33
C GLU A 149 4.55 -16.35 5.92
N SER A 150 4.45 -15.20 5.26
CA SER A 150 5.58 -14.35 4.88
C SER A 150 5.10 -12.94 4.55
N LEU A 151 5.97 -11.96 4.69
CA LEU A 151 5.70 -10.56 4.44
C LEU A 151 6.66 -9.99 3.39
N VAL A 152 6.10 -9.45 2.31
CA VAL A 152 6.84 -8.60 1.37
C VAL A 152 6.38 -7.17 1.56
N ILE A 153 7.34 -6.28 1.80
CA ILE A 153 7.13 -4.84 1.85
C ILE A 153 7.87 -4.17 0.70
N MET A 154 7.23 -3.25 0.01
CA MET A 154 7.84 -2.52 -1.10
C MET A 154 7.65 -1.01 -0.93
N GLY A 155 8.74 -0.24 -0.92
CA GLY A 155 8.70 1.21 -0.77
C GLY A 155 8.06 1.66 0.55
N SER A 156 8.29 0.93 1.64
CA SER A 156 7.61 1.12 2.92
C SER A 156 8.51 1.79 3.94
N ASN A 157 7.90 2.49 4.88
CA ASN A 157 8.57 3.10 6.03
C ASN A 157 7.89 2.67 7.33
N ILE A 158 8.63 2.67 8.43
CA ILE A 158 8.07 2.36 9.77
C ILE A 158 7.75 3.62 10.59
N ASN A 159 8.17 4.76 10.09
CA ASN A 159 7.86 6.08 10.64
C ASN A 159 8.18 7.17 9.60
N THR A 160 7.69 8.38 9.82
CA THR A 160 7.82 9.50 8.88
C THR A 160 9.26 9.96 8.63
N TRP A 161 10.21 9.66 9.54
CA TRP A 161 11.63 9.96 9.34
C TRP A 161 12.27 9.13 8.22
N GLY A 162 11.61 8.04 7.80
CA GLY A 162 12.04 7.22 6.66
C GLY A 162 11.84 7.91 5.32
N THR A 163 10.88 8.83 5.20
CA THR A 163 10.61 9.60 3.98
C THR A 163 11.65 10.72 3.84
N ASN A 164 12.10 11.03 2.63
CA ASN A 164 13.00 12.15 2.43
C ASN A 164 12.30 13.48 2.77
N THR A 165 13.08 14.44 3.21
CA THR A 165 12.56 15.70 3.78
C THR A 165 11.68 16.48 2.80
N PHE A 166 12.03 16.48 1.51
CA PHE A 166 11.27 17.23 0.51
C PHE A 166 9.88 16.64 0.30
N ASP A 167 9.81 15.31 0.12
CA ASP A 167 8.53 14.61 -0.05
C ASP A 167 7.68 14.70 1.21
N GLN A 168 8.28 14.59 2.41
CA GLN A 168 7.55 14.75 3.66
C GLN A 168 6.97 16.14 3.84
N ILE A 169 7.69 17.19 3.41
CA ILE A 169 7.17 18.56 3.40
C ILE A 169 5.98 18.67 2.43
N GLN A 170 6.08 18.10 1.24
CA GLN A 170 4.97 18.11 0.27
C GLN A 170 3.74 17.36 0.79
N ILE A 171 3.92 16.19 1.38
CA ILE A 171 2.84 15.42 2.01
C ILE A 171 2.16 16.25 3.10
N THR A 172 2.95 16.83 4.00
CA THR A 172 2.43 17.67 5.10
C THR A 172 1.68 18.89 4.58
N TYR A 173 2.21 19.56 3.55
CA TYR A 173 1.54 20.69 2.92
C TYR A 173 0.19 20.29 2.30
N GLN A 174 0.14 19.17 1.56
CA GLN A 174 -1.10 18.65 1.00
C GLN A 174 -2.13 18.32 2.09
N TYR A 175 -1.68 17.72 3.19
CA TYR A 175 -2.53 17.43 4.33
C TYR A 175 -3.12 18.70 4.96
N ILE A 176 -2.32 19.76 5.14
CA ILE A 176 -2.80 21.04 5.67
C ILE A 176 -3.87 21.65 4.74
N ILE A 177 -3.68 21.58 3.42
CA ILE A 177 -4.69 22.06 2.46
C ILE A 177 -5.97 21.26 2.61
N LEU A 178 -5.91 19.94 2.72
CA LEU A 178 -7.09 19.08 2.92
C LEU A 178 -7.78 19.36 4.25
N CYS A 179 -7.04 19.70 5.32
CA CYS A 179 -7.64 20.13 6.59
C CYS A 179 -8.45 21.43 6.41
N ILE A 180 -7.91 22.38 5.65
CA ILE A 180 -8.61 23.65 5.35
C ILE A 180 -9.84 23.40 4.49
N GLU A 181 -9.73 22.56 3.47
CA GLU A 181 -10.86 22.21 2.59
C GLU A 181 -11.97 21.50 3.38
N ALA A 182 -11.63 20.50 4.20
CA ALA A 182 -12.59 19.79 5.04
C ALA A 182 -13.31 20.73 6.04
N TRP A 183 -12.59 21.73 6.58
CA TRP A 183 -13.20 22.74 7.45
C TRP A 183 -14.11 23.72 6.69
N LEU A 184 -13.73 24.08 5.44
CA LEU A 184 -14.47 25.06 4.65
C LEU A 184 -15.75 24.50 4.03
N TYR A 185 -15.71 23.25 3.59
CA TYR A 185 -16.79 22.68 2.76
C TYR A 185 -17.76 21.80 3.54
N ASP A 186 -17.41 21.38 4.76
CA ASP A 186 -18.25 20.51 5.63
C ASP A 186 -18.84 19.32 4.85
N ASP A 187 -18.00 18.66 4.06
CA ASP A 187 -18.36 17.54 3.19
C ASP A 187 -17.51 16.32 3.55
N ILE A 188 -18.17 15.17 3.65
CA ILE A 188 -17.57 13.90 4.03
C ILE A 188 -16.40 13.49 3.12
N GLU A 189 -16.47 13.85 1.83
CA GLU A 189 -15.40 13.51 0.88
C GLU A 189 -14.10 14.26 1.18
N TYR A 190 -14.16 15.52 1.60
CA TYR A 190 -12.98 16.27 2.03
C TYR A 190 -12.42 15.73 3.34
N ALA A 191 -13.29 15.35 4.29
CA ALA A 191 -12.86 14.73 5.54
C ALA A 191 -12.17 13.38 5.28
N ARG A 192 -12.74 12.54 4.42
CA ARG A 192 -12.17 11.26 3.98
C ARG A 192 -10.79 11.44 3.34
N ARG A 193 -10.65 12.35 2.39
CA ARG A 193 -9.36 12.65 1.71
C ARG A 193 -8.30 13.19 2.68
N ARG A 194 -8.71 14.05 3.63
CA ARG A 194 -7.85 14.53 4.70
C ARG A 194 -7.32 13.38 5.54
N ASP A 195 -8.18 12.47 5.96
CA ASP A 195 -7.82 11.37 6.85
C ASP A 195 -6.93 10.34 6.15
N ILE A 196 -7.21 10.00 4.89
CA ILE A 196 -6.32 9.17 4.06
C ILE A 196 -4.92 9.79 3.99
N LYS A 197 -4.82 11.09 3.65
CA LYS A 197 -3.53 11.79 3.56
C LYS A 197 -2.85 11.90 4.93
N GLY A 198 -3.65 12.07 5.99
CA GLY A 198 -3.19 12.20 7.37
C GLY A 198 -2.39 11.00 7.86
N MET A 199 -2.66 9.80 7.34
CA MET A 199 -1.89 8.60 7.66
C MET A 199 -0.40 8.78 7.34
N MET A 200 -0.06 9.42 6.23
CA MET A 200 1.34 9.67 5.83
C MET A 200 2.03 10.76 6.66
N VAL A 201 1.32 11.51 7.52
CA VAL A 201 1.89 12.60 8.32
C VAL A 201 2.33 12.16 9.70
N GLY A 202 1.64 11.19 10.30
CA GLY A 202 1.88 10.77 11.68
C GLY A 202 2.00 9.27 11.89
N GLN A 203 1.80 8.47 10.84
CA GLN A 203 1.75 7.01 10.95
C GLN A 203 2.61 6.33 9.85
N PRO A 204 3.04 5.07 10.11
CA PRO A 204 3.10 4.46 11.42
C PRO A 204 4.15 5.17 12.31
N SER A 205 4.14 4.89 13.62
CA SER A 205 5.13 5.44 14.56
C SER A 205 5.89 4.30 15.25
N LEU A 206 6.47 3.42 14.43
CA LEU A 206 7.23 2.27 14.91
C LEU A 206 8.72 2.60 15.02
N THR A 207 9.38 1.90 15.92
CA THR A 207 10.84 1.91 16.08
C THR A 207 11.46 0.69 15.36
N PHE A 208 12.77 0.73 15.15
CA PHE A 208 13.51 -0.44 14.65
C PHE A 208 13.57 -1.59 15.69
N GLU A 209 13.37 -1.30 16.95
CA GLU A 209 13.26 -2.30 18.01
C GLU A 209 11.92 -3.03 17.90
N ASP A 210 10.81 -2.30 17.68
CA ASP A 210 9.48 -2.92 17.54
C ASP A 210 9.47 -3.95 16.40
N ILE A 211 10.01 -3.60 15.24
CA ILE A 211 10.02 -4.51 14.08
C ILE A 211 10.98 -5.69 14.24
N SER A 212 11.91 -5.65 15.19
CA SER A 212 12.81 -6.78 15.51
C SER A 212 12.05 -7.97 16.12
N ALA A 213 10.81 -7.74 16.58
CA ALA A 213 9.91 -8.79 17.06
C ALA A 213 9.32 -9.66 15.93
N ILE A 214 9.42 -9.23 14.67
CA ILE A 214 8.94 -10.00 13.51
C ILE A 214 9.85 -11.22 13.31
N LYS A 215 9.24 -12.42 13.26
CA LYS A 215 9.94 -13.71 13.11
C LYS A 215 9.55 -14.46 11.84
N VAL A 216 8.56 -13.97 11.11
CA VAL A 216 8.19 -14.53 9.81
C VAL A 216 9.21 -14.12 8.75
N PRO A 217 9.36 -14.89 7.65
CA PRO A 217 10.20 -14.48 6.51
C PRO A 217 9.77 -13.10 5.96
N VAL A 218 10.74 -12.17 5.84
CA VAL A 218 10.47 -10.83 5.29
C VAL A 218 11.34 -10.57 4.06
N PHE A 219 10.73 -9.96 3.04
CA PHE A 219 11.43 -9.48 1.86
C PHE A 219 11.12 -7.99 1.65
N ASN A 220 12.16 -7.16 1.74
CA ASN A 220 12.06 -5.71 1.60
C ASN A 220 12.55 -5.27 0.23
N ILE A 221 11.66 -4.68 -0.58
CA ILE A 221 11.93 -4.18 -1.92
C ILE A 221 11.86 -2.65 -1.90
N TYR A 222 12.84 -1.97 -2.49
CA TYR A 222 12.85 -0.51 -2.56
C TYR A 222 13.60 0.00 -3.81
N GLY A 223 13.22 1.17 -4.29
CA GLY A 223 13.88 1.81 -5.41
C GLY A 223 15.18 2.51 -5.02
N GLU A 224 16.11 2.61 -5.97
CA GLU A 224 17.35 3.36 -5.78
C GLU A 224 17.07 4.86 -5.53
N HIS A 225 16.02 5.39 -6.16
CA HIS A 225 15.59 6.79 -6.08
C HIS A 225 14.21 6.93 -5.42
N ASP A 226 13.90 6.03 -4.48
CA ASP A 226 12.65 6.03 -3.75
C ASP A 226 12.52 7.28 -2.85
N MET A 227 11.29 7.74 -2.63
CA MET A 227 10.99 8.73 -1.61
C MET A 227 11.30 8.24 -0.19
N ILE A 228 11.26 6.91 0.03
CA ILE A 228 11.74 6.30 1.26
C ILE A 228 13.28 6.21 1.18
N GLN A 229 13.94 6.81 2.13
CA GLN A 229 15.39 6.92 2.15
C GLN A 229 16.07 5.53 2.22
N ARG A 230 17.03 5.27 1.35
CA ARG A 230 17.75 3.98 1.30
C ARG A 230 18.32 3.52 2.63
N TRP A 231 18.82 4.45 3.45
CA TRP A 231 19.34 4.11 4.79
C TRP A 231 18.23 3.52 5.68
N HIS A 232 16.99 4.05 5.56
CA HIS A 232 15.83 3.60 6.31
C HIS A 232 15.41 2.19 5.87
N SER A 233 15.26 1.95 4.56
CA SER A 233 14.94 0.63 4.00
C SER A 233 16.00 -0.41 4.40
N LYS A 234 17.29 -0.09 4.29
CA LYS A 234 18.36 -0.97 4.74
C LYS A 234 18.33 -1.25 6.25
N LYS A 235 17.96 -0.26 7.05
CA LYS A 235 17.88 -0.43 8.48
C LYS A 235 16.67 -1.29 8.87
N ILE A 236 15.53 -1.17 8.16
CA ILE A 236 14.39 -2.10 8.29
C ILE A 236 14.88 -3.54 8.08
N THR A 237 15.50 -3.84 6.94
CA THR A 237 16.00 -5.19 6.65
C THR A 237 16.93 -5.71 7.74
N ARG A 238 17.87 -4.89 8.21
CA ARG A 238 18.85 -5.29 9.24
C ARG A 238 18.25 -5.48 10.62
N SER A 239 17.09 -4.89 10.88
CA SER A 239 16.41 -4.99 12.18
C SER A 239 15.54 -6.24 12.30
N ILE A 240 15.23 -6.91 11.19
CA ILE A 240 14.41 -8.13 11.17
C ILE A 240 15.33 -9.32 10.87
N GLU A 241 15.34 -10.31 11.74
CA GLU A 241 16.20 -11.50 11.61
C GLU A 241 15.85 -12.29 10.35
N GLY A 242 16.84 -12.59 9.52
CA GLY A 242 16.66 -13.35 8.28
C GLY A 242 15.97 -12.60 7.14
N ALA A 243 15.66 -11.31 7.31
CA ALA A 243 15.06 -10.53 6.23
C ALA A 243 15.98 -10.40 5.02
N GLN A 244 15.38 -10.50 3.83
CA GLN A 244 16.03 -10.32 2.54
C GLN A 244 15.73 -8.92 2.00
N GLU A 245 16.59 -8.39 1.11
CA GLU A 245 16.34 -7.12 0.44
C GLU A 245 16.59 -7.18 -1.06
N LEU A 246 15.87 -6.36 -1.81
CA LEU A 246 16.09 -6.11 -3.23
C LEU A 246 16.01 -4.60 -3.49
N MET A 247 17.10 -4.02 -3.98
CA MET A 247 17.10 -2.65 -4.48
C MET A 247 16.87 -2.64 -5.99
N ILE A 248 15.83 -1.96 -6.44
CA ILE A 248 15.54 -1.77 -7.86
C ILE A 248 16.38 -0.62 -8.40
N ILE A 249 17.38 -0.95 -9.23
CA ILE A 249 18.30 0.02 -9.82
C ILE A 249 17.53 0.97 -10.76
N GLY A 250 17.75 2.25 -10.59
CA GLY A 250 17.05 3.32 -11.32
C GLY A 250 15.57 3.50 -10.93
N GLY A 251 15.03 2.64 -10.05
CA GLY A 251 13.63 2.73 -9.61
C GLY A 251 13.41 3.88 -8.63
N GLY A 252 12.33 4.62 -8.83
CA GLY A 252 11.74 5.55 -7.86
C GLY A 252 10.61 4.87 -7.10
N HIS A 253 9.83 5.63 -6.33
CA HIS A 253 8.75 5.07 -5.51
C HIS A 253 7.75 4.23 -6.33
N SER A 254 7.09 4.84 -7.31
CA SER A 254 6.14 4.13 -8.19
C SER A 254 6.80 3.54 -9.45
N SER A 255 7.88 4.15 -9.97
CA SER A 255 8.55 3.68 -11.18
C SER A 255 9.33 2.35 -10.98
N CYS A 256 9.42 1.84 -9.75
CA CYS A 256 9.83 0.46 -9.52
C CYS A 256 8.96 -0.53 -10.31
N PHE A 257 7.66 -0.25 -10.46
CA PHE A 257 6.73 -1.11 -11.19
C PHE A 257 7.01 -1.19 -12.70
N ASP A 258 7.81 -0.31 -13.28
CA ASP A 258 8.28 -0.41 -14.66
C ASP A 258 9.15 -1.68 -14.88
N GLN A 259 9.67 -2.25 -13.79
CA GLN A 259 10.50 -3.45 -13.79
C GLN A 259 9.76 -4.67 -13.19
N THR A 260 8.43 -4.64 -13.15
CA THR A 260 7.61 -5.71 -12.55
C THR A 260 7.89 -7.06 -13.20
N GLU A 261 7.80 -7.16 -14.53
CA GLU A 261 7.93 -8.44 -15.24
C GLU A 261 9.36 -8.99 -15.21
N THR A 262 10.36 -8.11 -15.25
CA THR A 262 11.77 -8.51 -15.42
C THR A 262 12.53 -8.68 -14.11
N VAL A 263 12.10 -8.00 -13.04
CA VAL A 263 12.82 -8.00 -11.76
C VAL A 263 11.91 -8.38 -10.59
N ILE A 264 10.76 -7.71 -10.43
CA ILE A 264 9.95 -7.87 -9.22
C ILE A 264 9.25 -9.23 -9.20
N ASN A 265 8.50 -9.59 -10.25
CA ASN A 265 7.77 -10.87 -10.28
C ASN A 265 8.71 -12.08 -10.14
N PRO A 266 9.86 -12.19 -10.86
CA PRO A 266 10.81 -13.27 -10.64
C PRO A 266 11.34 -13.33 -9.21
N ALA A 267 11.62 -12.18 -8.59
CA ALA A 267 12.10 -12.14 -7.21
C ALA A 267 11.02 -12.57 -6.20
N LEU A 268 9.75 -12.16 -6.42
CA LEU A 268 8.62 -12.59 -5.60
C LEU A 268 8.38 -14.10 -5.70
N LEU A 269 8.35 -14.65 -6.92
CA LEU A 269 8.15 -16.09 -7.13
C LEU A 269 9.25 -16.92 -6.46
N LYS A 270 10.50 -16.46 -6.55
CA LYS A 270 11.61 -17.08 -5.85
C LYS A 270 11.47 -17.00 -4.33
N PHE A 271 11.10 -15.84 -3.79
CA PHE A 271 10.90 -15.65 -2.36
C PHE A 271 9.76 -16.51 -1.82
N TYR A 272 8.67 -16.63 -2.58
CA TYR A 272 7.53 -17.48 -2.22
C TYR A 272 7.76 -18.99 -2.48
N GLY A 273 8.91 -19.37 -3.05
CA GLY A 273 9.26 -20.78 -3.30
C GLY A 273 8.48 -21.41 -4.45
N VAL A 274 8.02 -20.62 -5.42
CA VAL A 274 7.33 -21.10 -6.62
C VAL A 274 8.32 -21.59 -7.68
N VAL A 275 9.49 -20.96 -7.76
CA VAL A 275 10.60 -21.28 -8.71
C VAL A 275 11.93 -21.30 -8.01
#